data_2abc6b723e7920ccf72efb649a617952
#
_entry.id   2abc6b723e7920ccf72efb649a617952
#
_cell.length_a   1.000
_cell.length_b   1.000
_cell.length_c   1.000
_cell.angle_alpha   90.00
_cell.angle_beta   90.00
_cell.angle_gamma   90.00
#
_symmetry.space_group_name_H-M   'P 1'
#
loop_
_entity.id
_entity.type
_entity.pdbx_description
1 polymer ?
#
loop_
_entity_poly.entity_id
_entity_poly.type
_entity_poly.pdbx_seq_one_letter_code
_entity_poly.pdbx_strand_id
1 'polypeptide(L)'
;ILAGMKKDLAGTVVFVFQPAEEGPPEGEEGGAPLMIKEGVLDNPKIEAMFGLHISAQHEVGQIRYRAGGTMAASDWFYMTIHGKQTHGAAPWDGVDPIVVSSQIIQGLQTVVSRQSNLTEQPVVVTVGKFQAGVRANIVPETAELTGTIRTLDTAMQRKVHERVIRTAEKIAESAGARAEVRIENKTPITLDRKSVV
;
A
#
# COMPACT_ATOMS: atom_id res chain seq x y z
N ILE A 1 -16.65 3.25 -31.90
CA ILE A 1 -17.81 2.36 -31.74
C ILE A 1 -18.97 3.16 -31.13
N LEU A 2 -18.87 3.67 -29.90
CA LEU A 2 -19.96 4.37 -29.18
C LEU A 2 -20.51 5.56 -29.92
N ALA A 3 -19.67 6.36 -30.60
CA ALA A 3 -20.13 7.50 -31.45
C ALA A 3 -21.04 7.05 -32.58
N GLY A 4 -20.80 5.86 -33.16
CA GLY A 4 -21.67 5.27 -34.20
C GLY A 4 -23.00 4.74 -33.64
N MET A 5 -23.07 4.47 -32.35
CA MET A 5 -24.26 3.96 -31.65
C MET A 5 -25.07 5.05 -30.93
N LYS A 6 -24.76 6.33 -31.15
CA LYS A 6 -25.35 7.46 -30.41
C LYS A 6 -26.88 7.44 -30.36
N LYS A 7 -27.53 6.96 -31.43
CA LYS A 7 -29.00 6.87 -31.54
C LYS A 7 -29.59 5.75 -30.67
N ASP A 8 -28.78 4.75 -30.34
CA ASP A 8 -29.22 3.55 -29.62
C ASP A 8 -28.86 3.63 -28.10
N LEU A 9 -28.13 4.69 -27.70
CA LEU A 9 -27.75 4.90 -26.29
C LEU A 9 -28.89 5.59 -25.54
N ALA A 10 -29.36 4.96 -24.48
CA ALA A 10 -30.41 5.48 -23.58
C ALA A 10 -29.88 6.43 -22.51
N GLY A 11 -28.84 7.21 -22.80
CA GLY A 11 -28.23 8.10 -21.84
C GLY A 11 -27.05 8.87 -22.41
N THR A 12 -26.24 9.47 -21.52
CA THR A 12 -25.04 10.22 -21.87
C THR A 12 -23.80 9.42 -21.49
N VAL A 13 -22.85 9.32 -22.42
CA VAL A 13 -21.53 8.73 -22.14
C VAL A 13 -20.50 9.85 -22.09
N VAL A 14 -19.82 9.95 -20.98
CA VAL A 14 -18.70 10.87 -20.74
C VAL A 14 -17.40 10.09 -20.84
N PHE A 15 -16.48 10.55 -21.67
CA PHE A 15 -15.14 9.97 -21.75
C PHE A 15 -14.22 10.74 -20.80
N VAL A 16 -13.63 10.04 -19.86
CA VAL A 16 -12.70 10.61 -18.88
C VAL A 16 -11.28 10.13 -19.23
N PHE A 17 -10.40 11.06 -19.51
CA PHE A 17 -8.98 10.80 -19.80
C PHE A 17 -8.17 11.28 -18.61
N GLN A 18 -7.70 10.35 -17.80
CA GLN A 18 -7.00 10.63 -16.55
C GLN A 18 -5.54 11.01 -16.81
N PRO A 19 -5.08 12.22 -16.42
CA PRO A 19 -3.65 12.55 -16.44
C PRO A 19 -2.93 11.93 -15.25
N ALA A 20 -1.63 11.65 -15.37
CA ALA A 20 -0.77 11.15 -14.30
C ALA A 20 -1.37 9.93 -13.56
N GLU A 21 -1.87 8.92 -14.29
CA GLU A 21 -2.50 7.72 -13.73
C GLU A 21 -1.50 6.90 -12.91
N GLU A 22 -0.25 6.79 -13.37
CA GLU A 22 0.86 6.09 -12.70
C GLU A 22 1.48 6.90 -11.53
N GLY A 23 0.95 8.08 -11.27
CA GLY A 23 1.38 8.99 -10.22
C GLY A 23 1.92 10.32 -10.77
N PRO A 24 1.57 11.45 -10.15
CA PRO A 24 2.13 12.75 -10.51
C PRO A 24 3.60 12.84 -10.10
N PRO A 25 4.36 13.82 -10.66
CA PRO A 25 5.67 14.17 -10.15
C PRO A 25 5.66 14.48 -8.65
N GLU A 26 6.82 14.34 -8.00
CA GLU A 26 6.95 14.62 -6.58
C GLU A 26 6.58 16.09 -6.26
N GLY A 27 5.69 16.26 -5.28
CA GLY A 27 5.19 17.58 -4.87
C GLY A 27 4.02 18.12 -5.70
N GLU A 28 3.53 17.40 -6.71
CA GLU A 28 2.39 17.78 -7.50
C GLU A 28 1.14 16.94 -7.17
N GLU A 29 -0.05 17.55 -7.37
CA GLU A 29 -1.32 16.82 -7.34
C GLU A 29 -1.63 16.31 -8.76
N GLY A 30 -2.27 15.12 -8.87
CA GLY A 30 -2.63 14.57 -10.18
C GLY A 30 -3.55 13.35 -10.07
N GLY A 31 -3.78 12.72 -11.21
CA GLY A 31 -4.58 11.51 -11.31
C GLY A 31 -6.04 11.67 -10.93
N ALA A 32 -6.69 10.58 -10.58
CA ALA A 32 -8.11 10.56 -10.21
C ALA A 32 -8.46 11.47 -9.02
N PRO A 33 -7.65 11.58 -7.95
CA PRO A 33 -7.94 12.47 -6.83
C PRO A 33 -8.11 13.93 -7.26
N LEU A 34 -7.22 14.44 -8.11
CA LEU A 34 -7.32 15.81 -8.61
C LEU A 34 -8.55 16.00 -9.47
N MET A 35 -8.85 15.08 -10.40
CA MET A 35 -10.03 15.15 -11.24
C MET A 35 -11.34 15.13 -10.44
N ILE A 36 -11.41 14.34 -9.38
CA ILE A 36 -12.57 14.31 -8.45
C ILE A 36 -12.69 15.64 -7.72
N LYS A 37 -11.59 16.20 -7.22
CA LYS A 37 -11.55 17.52 -6.57
C LYS A 37 -12.01 18.63 -7.52
N GLU A 38 -11.74 18.51 -8.82
CA GLU A 38 -12.17 19.42 -9.89
C GLU A 38 -13.60 19.15 -10.38
N GLY A 39 -14.31 18.17 -9.81
CA GLY A 39 -15.73 17.93 -10.07
C GLY A 39 -16.02 17.07 -11.29
N VAL A 40 -15.10 16.21 -11.75
CA VAL A 40 -15.30 15.34 -12.92
C VAL A 40 -16.54 14.42 -12.79
N LEU A 41 -17.02 14.17 -11.57
CA LEU A 41 -18.17 13.31 -11.30
C LEU A 41 -19.49 14.09 -11.13
N ASP A 42 -19.46 15.41 -11.11
CA ASP A 42 -20.58 16.25 -10.67
C ASP A 42 -21.39 16.83 -11.82
N ASN A 43 -20.76 17.17 -12.95
CA ASN A 43 -21.44 17.77 -14.08
C ASN A 43 -20.95 17.25 -15.43
N PRO A 44 -21.72 16.35 -16.11
CA PRO A 44 -22.96 15.76 -15.62
C PRO A 44 -22.72 14.80 -14.46
N LYS A 45 -23.69 14.65 -13.57
CA LYS A 45 -23.61 13.71 -12.49
C LYS A 45 -23.43 12.28 -13.02
N ILE A 46 -22.39 11.62 -12.60
CA ILE A 46 -22.06 10.26 -13.05
C ILE A 46 -22.84 9.24 -12.20
N GLU A 47 -23.59 8.35 -12.87
CA GLU A 47 -24.37 7.28 -12.22
C GLU A 47 -23.60 5.95 -12.20
N ALA A 48 -22.77 5.71 -13.24
CA ALA A 48 -21.92 4.52 -13.33
C ALA A 48 -20.59 4.87 -13.99
N MET A 49 -19.52 4.18 -13.61
CA MET A 49 -18.19 4.35 -14.19
C MET A 49 -17.64 2.99 -14.60
N PHE A 50 -17.03 2.95 -15.76
CA PHE A 50 -16.36 1.77 -16.30
C PHE A 50 -14.90 2.11 -16.60
N GLY A 51 -13.98 1.21 -16.23
CA GLY A 51 -12.57 1.30 -16.56
C GLY A 51 -12.06 -0.06 -17.00
N LEU A 52 -11.13 -0.06 -17.96
CA LEU A 52 -10.44 -1.26 -18.39
C LEU A 52 -8.96 -1.10 -18.08
N HIS A 53 -8.40 -2.09 -17.37
CA HIS A 53 -6.97 -2.18 -17.13
C HIS A 53 -6.36 -3.19 -18.09
N ILE A 54 -5.27 -2.85 -18.76
CA ILE A 54 -4.52 -3.79 -19.59
C ILE A 54 -3.65 -4.70 -18.70
N SER A 55 -3.57 -5.98 -19.05
CA SER A 55 -2.74 -6.95 -18.33
C SER A 55 -2.00 -7.84 -19.32
N ALA A 56 -0.68 -7.86 -19.25
CA ALA A 56 0.16 -8.74 -20.07
C ALA A 56 0.01 -10.23 -19.74
N GLN A 57 -0.67 -10.55 -18.65
CA GLN A 57 -0.90 -11.94 -18.20
C GLN A 57 -2.12 -12.59 -18.88
N HIS A 58 -2.88 -11.84 -19.69
CA HIS A 58 -4.10 -12.31 -20.32
C HIS A 58 -3.98 -12.22 -21.83
N GLU A 59 -4.60 -13.20 -22.50
CA GLU A 59 -4.65 -13.23 -23.96
C GLU A 59 -5.52 -12.10 -24.51
N VAL A 60 -5.18 -11.60 -25.69
CA VAL A 60 -5.97 -10.60 -26.41
C VAL A 60 -7.38 -11.13 -26.66
N GLY A 61 -8.39 -10.28 -26.43
CA GLY A 61 -9.81 -10.64 -26.59
C GLY A 61 -10.47 -11.21 -25.34
N GLN A 62 -9.71 -11.46 -24.26
CA GLN A 62 -10.28 -11.84 -22.97
C GLN A 62 -10.53 -10.61 -22.10
N ILE A 63 -11.75 -10.51 -21.55
CA ILE A 63 -12.10 -9.54 -20.51
C ILE A 63 -12.38 -10.33 -19.23
N ARG A 64 -11.70 -9.96 -18.15
CA ARG A 64 -11.91 -10.54 -16.83
C ARG A 64 -12.49 -9.52 -15.89
N TYR A 65 -13.42 -9.92 -15.06
CA TYR A 65 -14.02 -9.10 -14.03
C TYR A 65 -14.19 -9.89 -12.74
N ARG A 66 -14.27 -9.18 -11.62
CA ARG A 66 -14.47 -9.74 -10.31
C ARG A 66 -15.35 -8.82 -9.47
N ALA A 67 -16.39 -9.36 -8.85
CA ALA A 67 -17.19 -8.63 -7.87
C ALA A 67 -16.40 -8.44 -6.57
N GLY A 68 -16.56 -7.29 -5.92
CA GLY A 68 -15.82 -6.92 -4.72
C GLY A 68 -14.46 -6.28 -5.01
N GLY A 69 -13.47 -6.55 -4.19
CA GLY A 69 -12.12 -6.01 -4.38
C GLY A 69 -11.44 -6.60 -5.63
N THR A 70 -11.23 -5.79 -6.64
CA THR A 70 -10.64 -6.19 -7.92
C THR A 70 -9.14 -5.89 -7.97
N MET A 71 -8.74 -4.69 -7.57
CA MET A 71 -7.34 -4.29 -7.44
C MET A 71 -7.06 -3.93 -5.98
N ALA A 72 -5.94 -4.42 -5.47
CA ALA A 72 -5.57 -4.19 -4.08
C ALA A 72 -5.19 -2.72 -3.83
N ALA A 73 -5.43 -2.25 -2.62
CA ALA A 73 -4.84 -1.01 -2.15
C ALA A 73 -3.32 -1.05 -2.29
N SER A 74 -2.74 0.10 -2.52
CA SER A 74 -1.29 0.31 -2.47
C SER A 74 -0.97 1.18 -1.26
N ASP A 75 -0.60 0.55 -0.16
CA ASP A 75 -0.10 1.28 1.01
C ASP A 75 1.41 1.11 1.10
N TRP A 76 2.08 2.16 1.50
CA TRP A 76 3.52 2.16 1.76
C TRP A 76 3.76 2.42 3.23
N PHE A 77 4.66 1.68 3.84
CA PHE A 77 5.13 1.97 5.18
C PHE A 77 6.59 2.37 5.19
N TYR A 78 6.90 3.27 6.11
CA TYR A 78 8.22 3.78 6.41
C TYR A 78 8.44 3.61 7.90
N MET A 79 9.56 2.99 8.29
CA MET A 79 9.90 2.77 9.67
C MET A 79 11.32 3.27 9.93
N THR A 80 11.49 4.01 11.01
CA THR A 80 12.80 4.36 11.56
C THR A 80 12.93 3.69 12.93
N ILE A 81 13.93 2.85 13.07
CA ILE A 81 14.25 2.17 14.30
C ILE A 81 15.39 2.91 14.98
N HIS A 82 15.10 3.50 16.12
CA HIS A 82 16.07 4.24 16.92
C HIS A 82 16.67 3.31 17.97
N GLY A 83 17.96 3.08 17.88
CA GLY A 83 18.77 2.37 18.84
C GLY A 83 19.70 3.31 19.61
N LYS A 84 20.85 2.80 19.98
CA LYS A 84 21.93 3.56 20.61
C LYS A 84 23.26 3.10 20.03
N GLN A 85 23.97 4.03 19.41
CA GLN A 85 25.26 3.77 18.79
C GLN A 85 26.30 3.30 19.83
N THR A 86 27.13 2.34 19.42
CA THR A 86 28.27 1.87 20.22
C THR A 86 29.36 1.24 19.34
N HIS A 87 30.50 0.95 19.94
CA HIS A 87 31.54 0.18 19.27
C HIS A 87 31.08 -1.26 19.05
N GLY A 88 31.31 -1.83 17.86
CA GLY A 88 30.86 -3.19 17.51
C GLY A 88 31.41 -4.30 18.42
N ALA A 89 32.55 -4.07 19.11
CA ALA A 89 33.07 -5.00 20.10
C ALA A 89 32.49 -4.85 21.53
N ALA A 90 31.63 -3.82 21.75
CA ALA A 90 30.99 -3.57 23.05
C ALA A 90 29.46 -3.35 22.84
N PRO A 91 28.72 -4.29 22.18
CA PRO A 91 27.32 -4.11 21.84
C PRO A 91 26.40 -3.93 23.06
N TRP A 92 26.80 -4.40 24.24
CA TRP A 92 26.05 -4.25 25.48
C TRP A 92 25.98 -2.80 26.01
N ASP A 93 26.82 -1.89 25.51
CA ASP A 93 26.79 -0.46 25.86
C ASP A 93 25.81 0.34 25.00
N GLY A 94 25.23 -0.29 23.99
CA GLY A 94 24.29 0.30 23.04
C GLY A 94 22.98 -0.47 22.91
N VAL A 95 22.22 -0.13 21.86
CA VAL A 95 21.02 -0.85 21.41
C VAL A 95 21.12 -0.98 19.88
N ASP A 96 21.22 -2.21 19.39
CA ASP A 96 21.48 -2.47 17.96
C ASP A 96 20.19 -2.41 17.12
N PRO A 97 19.96 -1.34 16.36
CA PRO A 97 18.77 -1.22 15.54
C PRO A 97 18.76 -2.17 14.34
N ILE A 98 19.91 -2.71 13.91
CA ILE A 98 19.98 -3.70 12.82
C ILE A 98 19.37 -5.03 13.29
N VAL A 99 19.78 -5.49 14.46
CA VAL A 99 19.24 -6.72 15.06
C VAL A 99 17.75 -6.56 15.35
N VAL A 100 17.34 -5.44 15.94
CA VAL A 100 15.92 -5.13 16.21
C VAL A 100 15.12 -5.10 14.91
N SER A 101 15.63 -4.47 13.84
CA SER A 101 14.96 -4.44 12.54
C SER A 101 14.81 -5.84 11.94
N SER A 102 15.79 -6.71 12.10
CA SER A 102 15.69 -8.10 11.62
C SER A 102 14.54 -8.85 12.31
N GLN A 103 14.36 -8.65 13.61
CA GLN A 103 13.24 -9.21 14.38
C GLN A 103 11.90 -8.62 13.95
N ILE A 104 11.84 -7.30 13.67
CA ILE A 104 10.66 -6.65 13.14
C ILE A 104 10.29 -7.26 11.79
N ILE A 105 11.24 -7.44 10.85
CA ILE A 105 11.00 -8.07 9.54
C ILE A 105 10.37 -9.45 9.70
N GLN A 106 10.88 -10.27 10.61
CA GLN A 106 10.31 -11.58 10.93
C GLN A 106 8.93 -11.48 11.59
N GLY A 107 8.75 -10.56 12.53
CA GLY A 107 7.48 -10.28 13.19
C GLY A 107 6.38 -9.87 12.20
N LEU A 108 6.71 -9.05 11.21
CA LEU A 108 5.78 -8.62 10.18
C LEU A 108 5.24 -9.79 9.34
N GLN A 109 6.00 -10.88 9.16
CA GLN A 109 5.49 -12.08 8.49
C GLN A 109 4.34 -12.72 9.26
N THR A 110 4.32 -12.59 10.59
CA THR A 110 3.24 -13.12 11.44
C THR A 110 1.94 -12.32 11.31
N VAL A 111 2.02 -11.04 10.95
CA VAL A 111 0.83 -10.21 10.67
C VAL A 111 0.02 -10.86 9.56
N VAL A 112 0.67 -11.34 8.51
CA VAL A 112 0.02 -12.04 7.39
C VAL A 112 -0.36 -13.46 7.81
N SER A 113 0.61 -14.26 8.24
CA SER A 113 0.44 -15.71 8.36
C SER A 113 -0.32 -16.16 9.63
N ARG A 114 -0.41 -15.32 10.68
CA ARG A 114 -1.02 -15.70 11.97
C ARG A 114 -2.11 -14.77 12.47
N GLN A 115 -2.11 -13.51 12.00
CA GLN A 115 -3.02 -12.50 12.50
C GLN A 115 -4.08 -12.08 11.47
N SER A 116 -3.96 -12.51 10.20
CA SER A 116 -4.91 -12.21 9.12
C SER A 116 -5.66 -13.47 8.71
N ASN A 117 -7.00 -13.36 8.55
CA ASN A 117 -7.80 -14.47 8.03
C ASN A 117 -7.72 -14.48 6.49
N LEU A 118 -6.72 -15.20 5.98
CA LEU A 118 -6.47 -15.28 4.54
C LEU A 118 -7.55 -16.09 3.79
N THR A 119 -8.42 -16.79 4.50
CA THR A 119 -9.57 -17.47 3.87
C THR A 119 -10.70 -16.52 3.51
N GLU A 120 -10.75 -15.36 4.17
CA GLU A 120 -11.71 -14.29 3.86
C GLU A 120 -11.12 -13.31 2.86
N GLN A 121 -9.93 -12.77 3.15
CA GLN A 121 -9.32 -11.74 2.30
C GLN A 121 -7.79 -11.91 2.23
N PRO A 122 -7.20 -11.78 1.05
CA PRO A 122 -5.75 -11.83 0.90
C PRO A 122 -5.08 -10.58 1.46
N VAL A 123 -3.90 -10.78 2.03
CA VAL A 123 -3.03 -9.72 2.55
C VAL A 123 -1.60 -9.99 2.11
N VAL A 124 -0.89 -8.95 1.69
CA VAL A 124 0.55 -9.01 1.45
C VAL A 124 1.22 -7.89 2.23
N VAL A 125 2.30 -8.22 2.95
CA VAL A 125 3.19 -7.26 3.62
C VAL A 125 4.61 -7.58 3.19
N THR A 126 5.28 -6.62 2.56
CA THR A 126 6.64 -6.80 2.03
C THR A 126 7.54 -5.68 2.51
N VAL A 127 8.69 -6.02 3.11
CA VAL A 127 9.80 -5.08 3.30
C VAL A 127 10.63 -5.09 2.01
N GLY A 128 10.62 -3.99 1.28
CA GLY A 128 11.31 -3.86 0.00
C GLY A 128 12.70 -3.20 0.11
N LYS A 129 12.92 -2.45 1.20
CA LYS A 129 14.18 -1.75 1.44
C LYS A 129 14.53 -1.82 2.93
N PHE A 130 15.80 -2.11 3.21
CA PHE A 130 16.41 -2.01 4.53
C PHE A 130 17.76 -1.30 4.40
N GLN A 131 17.99 -0.29 5.22
CA GLN A 131 19.21 0.50 5.19
C GLN A 131 19.66 0.83 6.62
N ALA A 132 20.92 0.50 6.94
CA ALA A 132 21.52 0.81 8.25
C ALA A 132 23.04 0.73 8.18
N GLY A 133 23.69 1.47 9.09
CA GLY A 133 25.12 1.42 9.33
C GLY A 133 25.97 2.07 8.24
N VAL A 134 27.21 2.40 8.62
CA VAL A 134 28.22 3.00 7.74
C VAL A 134 29.59 2.32 7.85
N ARG A 135 29.87 1.62 8.95
CA ARG A 135 31.14 0.91 9.20
C ARG A 135 30.90 -0.40 9.92
N ALA A 136 31.67 -1.42 9.58
CA ALA A 136 31.55 -2.77 10.12
C ALA A 136 31.80 -2.87 11.64
N ASN A 137 32.55 -1.94 12.21
CA ASN A 137 32.91 -1.92 13.64
C ASN A 137 32.08 -0.95 14.49
N ILE A 138 30.97 -0.44 13.96
CA ILE A 138 30.06 0.48 14.66
C ILE A 138 28.65 -0.06 14.59
N VAL A 139 28.00 -0.23 15.74
CA VAL A 139 26.54 -0.36 15.83
C VAL A 139 25.95 1.00 15.54
N PRO A 140 25.08 1.16 14.55
CA PRO A 140 24.53 2.47 14.19
C PRO A 140 23.51 2.97 15.20
N GLU A 141 23.15 4.26 15.11
CA GLU A 141 22.11 4.86 15.93
C GLU A 141 20.72 4.54 15.39
N THR A 142 20.58 4.43 14.05
CA THR A 142 19.29 4.20 13.39
C THR A 142 19.37 3.13 12.31
N ALA A 143 18.21 2.55 12.02
CA ALA A 143 17.97 1.71 10.85
C ALA A 143 16.64 2.09 10.20
N GLU A 144 16.56 2.02 8.88
CA GLU A 144 15.38 2.38 8.11
C GLU A 144 14.85 1.19 7.33
N LEU A 145 13.52 1.01 7.39
CA LEU A 145 12.78 0.02 6.62
C LEU A 145 11.71 0.73 5.77
N THR A 146 11.59 0.31 4.54
CA THR A 146 10.47 0.75 3.68
C THR A 146 9.85 -0.47 3.03
N GLY A 147 8.52 -0.46 2.94
CA GLY A 147 7.82 -1.58 2.35
C GLY A 147 6.42 -1.24 1.91
N THR A 148 5.69 -2.28 1.48
CA THR A 148 4.35 -2.13 0.94
C THR A 148 3.37 -3.08 1.61
N ILE A 149 2.10 -2.64 1.68
CA ILE A 149 0.97 -3.45 2.13
C ILE A 149 -0.03 -3.50 0.97
N ARG A 150 -0.61 -4.68 0.73
CA ARG A 150 -1.67 -4.90 -0.26
C ARG A 150 -2.84 -5.60 0.40
N THR A 151 -4.04 -5.04 0.24
CA THR A 151 -5.30 -5.60 0.77
C THR A 151 -6.43 -5.39 -0.23
N LEU A 152 -7.44 -6.24 -0.20
CA LEU A 152 -8.63 -6.16 -1.04
C LEU A 152 -9.91 -5.83 -0.26
N ASP A 153 -9.76 -5.52 1.03
CA ASP A 153 -10.86 -5.16 1.92
C ASP A 153 -10.45 -4.05 2.88
N THR A 154 -11.29 -3.03 3.05
CA THR A 154 -10.98 -1.84 3.85
C THR A 154 -10.92 -2.15 5.36
N ALA A 155 -11.72 -3.09 5.85
CA ALA A 155 -11.68 -3.48 7.26
C ALA A 155 -10.40 -4.26 7.56
N MET A 156 -10.01 -5.15 6.65
CA MET A 156 -8.73 -5.87 6.73
C MET A 156 -7.54 -4.91 6.65
N GLN A 157 -7.59 -3.91 5.75
CA GLN A 157 -6.55 -2.89 5.60
C GLN A 157 -6.27 -2.18 6.92
N ARG A 158 -7.31 -1.66 7.59
CA ARG A 158 -7.17 -0.98 8.90
C ARG A 158 -6.53 -1.90 9.95
N LYS A 159 -7.02 -3.14 10.06
CA LYS A 159 -6.47 -4.12 11.00
C LYS A 159 -5.00 -4.44 10.74
N VAL A 160 -4.61 -4.53 9.46
CA VAL A 160 -3.22 -4.80 9.07
C VAL A 160 -2.33 -3.62 9.42
N HIS A 161 -2.76 -2.38 9.14
CA HIS A 161 -2.02 -1.17 9.53
C HIS A 161 -1.76 -1.14 11.04
N GLU A 162 -2.79 -1.32 11.87
CA GLU A 162 -2.67 -1.36 13.33
C GLU A 162 -1.69 -2.46 13.81
N ARG A 163 -1.74 -3.64 13.19
CA ARG A 163 -0.88 -4.76 13.53
C ARG A 163 0.57 -4.55 13.13
N VAL A 164 0.80 -3.96 11.96
CA VAL A 164 2.14 -3.60 11.47
C VAL A 164 2.80 -2.61 12.43
N ILE A 165 2.09 -1.53 12.78
CA ILE A 165 2.57 -0.52 13.73
C ILE A 165 2.87 -1.17 15.08
N ARG A 166 1.90 -1.84 15.67
CA ARG A 166 2.04 -2.48 16.98
C ARG A 166 3.16 -3.50 17.01
N THR A 167 3.32 -4.31 15.96
CA THR A 167 4.38 -5.33 15.90
C THR A 167 5.75 -4.67 15.91
N ALA A 168 5.97 -3.63 15.11
CA ALA A 168 7.23 -2.91 15.07
C ALA A 168 7.54 -2.22 16.40
N GLU A 169 6.58 -1.49 16.96
CA GLU A 169 6.75 -0.78 18.23
C GLU A 169 7.06 -1.72 19.39
N LYS A 170 6.32 -2.83 19.53
CA LYS A 170 6.49 -3.75 20.66
C LYS A 170 7.78 -4.58 20.57
N ILE A 171 8.22 -4.94 19.37
CA ILE A 171 9.52 -5.58 19.19
C ILE A 171 10.64 -4.60 19.51
N ALA A 172 10.57 -3.35 19.05
CA ALA A 172 11.57 -2.34 19.37
C ALA A 172 11.63 -2.06 20.88
N GLU A 173 10.48 -1.85 21.52
CA GLU A 173 10.37 -1.63 22.96
C GLU A 173 10.98 -2.78 23.78
N SER A 174 10.76 -4.04 23.39
CA SER A 174 11.30 -5.20 24.08
C SER A 174 12.83 -5.27 24.11
N ALA A 175 13.47 -4.61 23.14
CA ALA A 175 14.94 -4.53 23.03
C ALA A 175 15.52 -3.20 23.55
N GLY A 176 14.69 -2.32 24.12
CA GLY A 176 15.10 -0.98 24.55
C GLY A 176 15.29 0.02 23.40
N ALA A 177 14.80 -0.31 22.22
CA ALA A 177 14.75 0.55 21.05
C ALA A 177 13.38 1.24 20.93
N ARG A 178 13.25 2.18 19.96
CA ARG A 178 11.99 2.81 19.60
C ARG A 178 11.78 2.70 18.09
N ALA A 179 10.60 2.27 17.68
CA ALA A 179 10.19 2.31 16.28
C ALA A 179 9.26 3.50 16.03
N GLU A 180 9.54 4.28 14.99
CA GLU A 180 8.61 5.23 14.40
C GLU A 180 8.06 4.62 13.11
N VAL A 181 6.74 4.53 13.00
CA VAL A 181 6.09 3.91 11.85
C VAL A 181 5.10 4.88 11.23
N ARG A 182 5.26 5.13 9.93
CA ARG A 182 4.33 5.91 9.12
C ARG A 182 3.82 5.05 7.97
N ILE A 183 2.49 5.03 7.78
CA ILE A 183 1.85 4.35 6.66
C ILE A 183 1.11 5.36 5.81
N GLU A 184 1.33 5.32 4.50
CA GLU A 184 0.68 6.15 3.50
C GLU A 184 -0.18 5.29 2.58
N ASN A 185 -1.45 5.65 2.43
CA ASN A 185 -2.30 5.08 1.38
C ASN A 185 -1.99 5.81 0.06
N LYS A 186 -1.37 5.11 -0.88
CA LYS A 186 -1.04 5.67 -2.21
C LYS A 186 -2.20 5.51 -3.18
N THR A 187 -2.88 4.36 -3.14
CA THR A 187 -4.01 4.07 -4.00
C THR A 187 -5.05 3.25 -3.22
N PRO A 188 -6.32 3.65 -3.21
CA PRO A 188 -7.37 2.91 -2.55
C PRO A 188 -7.66 1.57 -3.25
N ILE A 189 -8.40 0.71 -2.56
CA ILE A 189 -8.92 -0.53 -3.15
C ILE A 189 -9.89 -0.18 -4.27
N THR A 190 -9.72 -0.81 -5.44
CA THR A 190 -10.75 -0.76 -6.48
C THR A 190 -11.85 -1.75 -6.13
N LEU A 191 -13.02 -1.20 -5.75
CA LEU A 191 -14.19 -1.98 -5.38
C LEU A 191 -15.23 -1.88 -6.49
N ASP A 192 -15.60 -3.01 -7.07
CA ASP A 192 -16.81 -3.09 -7.87
C ASP A 192 -18.03 -3.19 -6.94
N ARG A 193 -18.87 -2.18 -6.98
CA ARG A 193 -20.17 -2.22 -6.30
C ARG A 193 -21.12 -3.04 -7.14
N LYS A 194 -21.30 -4.33 -6.79
CA LYS A 194 -22.32 -5.23 -7.33
C LYS A 194 -22.59 -5.01 -8.80
N SER A 195 -22.05 -5.87 -9.64
CA SER A 195 -22.62 -6.06 -10.96
C SER A 195 -24.12 -6.28 -10.80
N VAL A 196 -24.92 -5.31 -11.19
CA VAL A 196 -26.33 -5.52 -11.45
C VAL A 196 -26.36 -6.34 -12.73
N VAL A 197 -26.60 -7.63 -12.57
CA VAL A 197 -26.91 -8.52 -13.69
C VAL A 197 -28.37 -8.31 -14.04
#